data_afa9919f98be8ce9ce8977e6ef91cc23
#
_entry.id   afa9919f98be8ce9ce8977e6ef91cc23
#
_cell.length_a   1.000
_cell.length_b   1.000
_cell.length_c   1.000
_cell.angle_alpha   90.00
_cell.angle_beta   90.00
_cell.angle_gamma   90.00
#
_symmetry.space_group_name_H-M   'P 1'
#
loop_
_entity.id
_entity.type
_entity.pdbx_description
1 polymer ?
#
loop_
_entity_poly.entity_id
_entity_poly.type
_entity_poly.pdbx_seq_one_letter_code
_entity_poly.pdbx_strand_id
1 'polypeptide(L)'
;MENPQTVLAQLEAVRSRTLRYLDGLTQEQLDWRPSTVTGEEDWSLGEVFMHLAIDELYLRELIAIPLLEGIKPPEDVSFLPPSPPYGQKMAVILFWFERARLQTRRYFESWPLEANLEVLHEGGLSMMNGLEWFKGFAGHEAFHHQQIERLVTLARNNA
;
A
#
# COMPACT_ATOMS: atom_id res chain seq x y z
N MET A 1 -5.22 19.77 -13.25
CA MET A 1 -4.22 19.36 -12.25
C MET A 1 -4.96 18.61 -11.16
N GLU A 2 -4.56 17.39 -10.82
CA GLU A 2 -5.14 16.65 -9.69
C GLU A 2 -4.90 17.43 -8.40
N ASN A 3 -5.90 17.44 -7.51
CA ASN A 3 -5.76 18.11 -6.22
C ASN A 3 -5.63 17.07 -5.09
N PRO A 4 -5.05 17.44 -3.95
CA PRO A 4 -4.85 16.53 -2.83
C PRO A 4 -6.13 15.85 -2.34
N GLN A 5 -7.25 16.54 -2.30
CA GLN A 5 -8.53 15.99 -1.84
C GLN A 5 -9.04 14.88 -2.77
N THR A 6 -8.83 15.02 -4.09
CA THR A 6 -9.18 13.98 -5.06
C THR A 6 -8.31 12.73 -4.85
N VAL A 7 -7.01 12.91 -4.62
CA VAL A 7 -6.09 11.80 -4.34
C VAL A 7 -6.46 11.09 -3.04
N LEU A 8 -6.75 11.84 -1.97
CA LEU A 8 -7.21 11.25 -0.72
C LEU A 8 -8.51 10.45 -0.89
N ALA A 9 -9.48 10.99 -1.63
CA ALA A 9 -10.73 10.28 -1.90
C ALA A 9 -10.50 8.96 -2.67
N GLN A 10 -9.57 8.93 -3.62
CA GLN A 10 -9.18 7.70 -4.33
C GLN A 10 -8.55 6.68 -3.38
N LEU A 11 -7.63 7.12 -2.52
CA LEU A 11 -6.99 6.30 -1.50
C LEU A 11 -8.03 5.67 -0.54
N GLU A 12 -9.01 6.45 -0.08
CA GLU A 12 -10.07 5.96 0.82
C GLU A 12 -11.00 4.96 0.10
N ALA A 13 -11.35 5.24 -1.14
CA ALA A 13 -12.22 4.36 -1.93
C ALA A 13 -11.59 3.00 -2.17
N VAL A 14 -10.31 2.96 -2.58
CA VAL A 14 -9.60 1.69 -2.80
C VAL A 14 -9.42 0.91 -1.50
N ARG A 15 -9.04 1.57 -0.39
CA ARG A 15 -8.90 0.93 0.91
C ARG A 15 -10.21 0.33 1.41
N SER A 16 -11.31 1.04 1.26
CA SER A 16 -12.64 0.53 1.63
C SER A 16 -13.01 -0.73 0.86
N ARG A 17 -12.59 -0.84 -0.41
CA ARG A 17 -12.77 -2.06 -1.20
C ARG A 17 -11.86 -3.17 -0.70
N THR A 18 -10.58 -2.89 -0.47
CA THR A 18 -9.59 -3.85 0.01
C THR A 18 -10.01 -4.49 1.32
N LEU A 19 -10.50 -3.69 2.29
CA LEU A 19 -10.94 -4.19 3.59
C LEU A 19 -12.11 -5.16 3.50
N ARG A 20 -13.01 -4.99 2.52
CA ARG A 20 -14.15 -5.93 2.33
C ARG A 20 -13.71 -7.36 1.98
N TYR A 21 -12.51 -7.54 1.41
CA TYR A 21 -12.00 -8.88 1.15
C TYR A 21 -11.65 -9.66 2.44
N LEU A 22 -11.43 -8.97 3.56
CA LEU A 22 -11.17 -9.58 4.86
C LEU A 22 -12.46 -10.10 5.53
N ASP A 23 -13.62 -9.67 5.08
CA ASP A 23 -14.90 -10.03 5.69
C ASP A 23 -15.13 -11.54 5.66
N GLY A 24 -15.31 -12.12 6.83
CA GLY A 24 -15.60 -13.54 7.02
C GLY A 24 -14.44 -14.50 6.76
N LEU A 25 -13.20 -13.99 6.60
CA LEU A 25 -12.01 -14.85 6.51
C LEU A 25 -11.60 -15.36 7.90
N THR A 26 -11.22 -16.62 7.97
CA THR A 26 -10.59 -17.23 9.14
C THR A 26 -9.09 -16.96 9.15
N GLN A 27 -8.44 -17.16 10.31
CA GLN A 27 -6.97 -17.06 10.39
C GLN A 27 -6.28 -18.08 9.48
N GLU A 28 -6.81 -19.30 9.40
CA GLU A 28 -6.28 -20.34 8.52
C GLU A 28 -6.31 -19.92 7.04
N GLN A 29 -7.39 -19.27 6.60
CA GLN A 29 -7.51 -18.73 5.26
C GLN A 29 -6.56 -17.56 4.99
N LEU A 30 -6.30 -16.72 6.00
CA LEU A 30 -5.30 -15.64 5.89
C LEU A 30 -3.89 -16.16 5.74
N ASP A 31 -3.57 -17.27 6.43
CA ASP A 31 -2.23 -17.86 6.45
C ASP A 31 -2.01 -18.85 5.29
N TRP A 32 -3.08 -19.26 4.60
CA TRP A 32 -2.98 -20.19 3.51
C TRP A 32 -2.15 -19.61 2.35
N ARG A 33 -1.19 -20.38 1.87
CA ARG A 33 -0.35 -20.05 0.71
C ARG A 33 -0.68 -20.99 -0.45
N PRO A 34 -0.76 -20.47 -1.70
CA PRO A 34 -0.69 -21.33 -2.87
C PRO A 34 0.66 -22.02 -2.86
N SER A 35 0.68 -23.34 -3.05
CA SER A 35 1.84 -24.21 -2.79
C SER A 35 3.13 -23.77 -3.48
N THR A 36 4.23 -23.74 -2.75
CA THR A 36 5.58 -24.15 -3.07
C THR A 36 6.53 -23.27 -3.89
N VAL A 37 6.14 -22.13 -4.43
CA VAL A 37 7.09 -21.32 -5.21
C VAL A 37 7.46 -20.06 -4.42
N THR A 38 8.62 -19.51 -4.71
CA THR A 38 9.15 -18.33 -4.02
C THR A 38 8.84 -17.08 -4.84
N GLY A 39 7.99 -16.22 -4.35
CA GLY A 39 7.70 -14.94 -4.99
C GLY A 39 6.43 -14.27 -4.44
N GLU A 40 6.18 -13.06 -4.87
CA GLU A 40 5.03 -12.26 -4.46
C GLU A 40 3.69 -12.92 -4.80
N GLU A 41 3.65 -13.70 -5.90
CA GLU A 41 2.46 -14.44 -6.31
C GLU A 41 2.10 -15.60 -5.36
N ASP A 42 3.04 -16.03 -4.52
CA ASP A 42 2.90 -17.15 -3.58
C ASP A 42 2.65 -16.67 -2.14
N TRP A 43 2.53 -15.39 -1.93
CA TRP A 43 2.19 -14.84 -0.63
C TRP A 43 0.79 -15.30 -0.18
N SER A 44 0.64 -15.49 1.12
CA SER A 44 -0.66 -15.62 1.75
C SER A 44 -1.43 -14.28 1.66
N LEU A 45 -2.74 -14.35 1.88
CA LEU A 45 -3.55 -13.12 2.01
C LEU A 45 -2.98 -12.19 3.07
N GLY A 46 -2.60 -12.71 4.23
CA GLY A 46 -2.01 -11.92 5.31
C GLY A 46 -0.73 -11.19 4.87
N GLU A 47 0.11 -11.82 4.07
CA GLU A 47 1.32 -11.18 3.52
C GLU A 47 0.98 -10.08 2.51
N VAL A 48 0.03 -10.31 1.61
CA VAL A 48 -0.40 -9.27 0.65
C VAL A 48 -0.95 -8.05 1.39
N PHE A 49 -1.78 -8.25 2.40
CA PHE A 49 -2.31 -7.14 3.19
C PHE A 49 -1.20 -6.40 3.96
N MET A 50 -0.27 -7.13 4.58
CA MET A 50 0.87 -6.51 5.27
C MET A 50 1.78 -5.77 4.31
N HIS A 51 2.04 -6.30 3.11
CA HIS A 51 2.79 -5.63 2.05
C HIS A 51 2.17 -4.27 1.72
N LEU A 52 0.87 -4.21 1.45
CA LEU A 52 0.17 -2.96 1.13
C LEU A 52 0.26 -1.92 2.26
N ALA A 53 0.18 -2.35 3.52
CA ALA A 53 0.33 -1.44 4.65
C ALA A 53 1.77 -0.93 4.80
N ILE A 54 2.76 -1.83 4.63
CA ILE A 54 4.18 -1.50 4.72
C ILE A 54 4.58 -0.55 3.59
N ASP A 55 4.15 -0.79 2.37
CA ASP A 55 4.44 0.07 1.21
C ASP A 55 3.94 1.49 1.44
N GLU A 56 2.69 1.66 1.86
CA GLU A 56 2.14 2.99 2.13
C GLU A 56 2.93 3.70 3.24
N LEU A 57 3.27 3.00 4.33
CA LEU A 57 4.03 3.59 5.43
C LEU A 57 5.46 3.95 5.02
N TYR A 58 6.14 3.03 4.37
CA TYR A 58 7.56 3.13 4.06
C TYR A 58 7.81 4.16 2.95
N LEU A 59 7.11 4.03 1.83
CA LEU A 59 7.31 4.90 0.67
C LEU A 59 6.75 6.30 0.88
N ARG A 60 5.72 6.45 1.72
CA ARG A 60 5.25 7.77 2.14
C ARG A 60 6.35 8.56 2.83
N GLU A 61 7.00 7.97 3.84
CA GLU A 61 8.02 8.65 4.64
C GLU A 61 9.33 8.87 3.87
N LEU A 62 9.72 7.92 3.02
CA LEU A 62 11.02 7.98 2.34
C LEU A 62 10.99 8.72 1.01
N ILE A 63 9.83 8.79 0.36
CA ILE A 63 9.75 9.36 -0.99
C ILE A 63 8.66 10.44 -1.08
N ALA A 64 7.40 10.10 -0.84
CA ALA A 64 6.30 11.00 -1.17
C ALA A 64 6.35 12.33 -0.38
N ILE A 65 6.54 12.27 0.94
CA ILE A 65 6.65 13.46 1.79
C ILE A 65 7.92 14.28 1.48
N PRO A 66 9.12 13.69 1.43
CA PRO A 66 10.32 14.44 1.08
C PRO A 66 10.21 15.18 -0.26
N LEU A 67 9.62 14.56 -1.29
CA LEU A 67 9.41 15.23 -2.59
C LEU A 67 8.52 16.47 -2.45
N LEU A 68 7.45 16.40 -1.64
CA LEU A 68 6.57 17.55 -1.38
C LEU A 68 7.27 18.65 -0.59
N GLU A 69 8.30 18.31 0.17
CA GLU A 69 9.17 19.25 0.87
C GLU A 69 10.32 19.78 -0.02
N GLY A 70 10.38 19.38 -1.28
CA GLY A 70 11.43 19.78 -2.21
C GLY A 70 12.74 19.00 -2.07
N ILE A 71 12.71 17.87 -1.36
CA ILE A 71 13.88 17.00 -1.10
C ILE A 71 13.86 15.84 -2.09
N LYS A 72 14.88 15.74 -2.93
CA LYS A 72 15.06 14.59 -3.83
C LYS A 72 15.71 13.43 -3.05
N PRO A 73 15.09 12.23 -3.03
CA PRO A 73 15.71 11.05 -2.46
C PRO A 73 17.06 10.72 -3.14
N PRO A 74 18.04 10.17 -2.40
CA PRO A 74 19.32 9.75 -2.98
C PRO A 74 19.15 8.68 -4.06
N GLU A 75 19.89 8.75 -5.15
CA GLU A 75 19.79 7.80 -6.28
C GLU A 75 20.39 6.42 -5.99
N ASP A 76 21.30 6.35 -5.02
CA ASP A 76 22.02 5.14 -4.62
C ASP A 76 21.34 4.34 -3.50
N VAL A 77 20.20 4.83 -3.00
CA VAL A 77 19.44 4.16 -1.94
C VAL A 77 18.33 3.32 -2.54
N SER A 78 18.29 2.03 -2.19
CA SER A 78 17.15 1.17 -2.51
C SER A 78 15.95 1.53 -1.64
N PHE A 79 14.86 1.90 -2.27
CA PHE A 79 13.58 2.18 -1.61
C PHE A 79 12.61 0.98 -1.66
N LEU A 80 13.15 -0.23 -1.82
CA LEU A 80 12.33 -1.44 -1.77
C LEU A 80 11.82 -1.66 -0.35
N PRO A 81 10.51 -1.74 -0.15
CA PRO A 81 9.92 -2.03 1.15
C PRO A 81 10.40 -3.38 1.70
N PRO A 82 10.44 -3.54 3.02
CA PRO A 82 10.72 -4.84 3.63
C PRO A 82 9.71 -5.89 3.19
N SER A 83 10.15 -7.14 3.07
CA SER A 83 9.25 -8.27 2.82
C SER A 83 8.18 -8.37 3.90
N PRO A 84 6.92 -8.63 3.54
CA PRO A 84 5.84 -8.72 4.49
C PRO A 84 6.04 -9.93 5.43
N PRO A 85 5.73 -9.78 6.74
CA PRO A 85 5.81 -10.89 7.68
C PRO A 85 4.66 -11.90 7.46
N TYR A 86 5.01 -13.18 7.47
CA TYR A 86 4.06 -14.28 7.39
C TYR A 86 3.36 -14.54 8.75
N GLY A 87 2.13 -15.07 8.72
CA GLY A 87 1.40 -15.57 9.90
C GLY A 87 0.92 -14.47 10.84
N GLN A 88 0.70 -13.26 10.32
CA GLN A 88 0.17 -12.18 11.15
C GLN A 88 -1.31 -12.36 11.45
N LYS A 89 -1.69 -12.15 12.72
CA LYS A 89 -3.09 -12.21 13.14
C LYS A 89 -3.92 -11.11 12.45
N MET A 90 -5.19 -11.42 12.16
CA MET A 90 -6.14 -10.47 11.58
C MET A 90 -6.11 -9.11 12.29
N ALA A 91 -6.10 -9.09 13.61
CA ALA A 91 -6.07 -7.86 14.39
C ALA A 91 -4.80 -7.03 14.15
N VAL A 92 -3.65 -7.67 13.91
CA VAL A 92 -2.39 -7.00 13.58
C VAL A 92 -2.43 -6.41 12.17
N ILE A 93 -2.96 -7.16 11.21
CA ILE A 93 -3.15 -6.70 9.84
C ILE A 93 -4.05 -5.45 9.82
N LEU A 94 -5.22 -5.52 10.46
CA LEU A 94 -6.15 -4.40 10.53
C LEU A 94 -5.53 -3.18 11.21
N PHE A 95 -4.76 -3.38 12.30
CA PHE A 95 -4.06 -2.30 12.98
C PHE A 95 -3.09 -1.56 12.03
N TRP A 96 -2.28 -2.28 11.27
CA TRP A 96 -1.31 -1.66 10.35
C TRP A 96 -2.00 -0.99 9.16
N PHE A 97 -3.06 -1.58 8.62
CA PHE A 97 -3.88 -0.97 7.58
C PHE A 97 -4.49 0.36 8.02
N GLU A 98 -5.11 0.36 9.21
CA GLU A 98 -5.69 1.55 9.79
C GLU A 98 -4.62 2.61 10.09
N ARG A 99 -3.49 2.19 10.68
CA ARG A 99 -2.37 3.07 11.03
C ARG A 99 -1.78 3.74 9.80
N ALA A 100 -1.51 3.00 8.74
CA ALA A 100 -0.96 3.53 7.50
C ALA A 100 -1.89 4.62 6.93
N ARG A 101 -3.16 4.31 6.74
CA ARG A 101 -4.13 5.24 6.16
C ARG A 101 -4.45 6.42 7.06
N LEU A 102 -4.52 6.23 8.38
CA LEU A 102 -4.70 7.33 9.33
C LEU A 102 -3.57 8.37 9.25
N GLN A 103 -2.34 7.92 9.13
CA GLN A 103 -1.20 8.83 9.01
C GLN A 103 -1.20 9.56 7.65
N THR A 104 -1.54 8.86 6.56
CA THR A 104 -1.73 9.49 5.25
C THR A 104 -2.84 10.53 5.28
N ARG A 105 -4.00 10.20 5.87
CA ARG A 105 -5.13 11.14 6.02
C ARG A 105 -4.72 12.39 6.79
N ARG A 106 -4.05 12.23 7.94
CA ARG A 106 -3.56 13.37 8.74
C ARG A 106 -2.60 14.26 7.97
N TYR A 107 -1.74 13.69 7.14
CA TYR A 107 -0.87 14.47 6.28
C TYR A 107 -1.67 15.30 5.28
N PHE A 108 -2.69 14.72 4.64
CA PHE A 108 -3.59 15.44 3.73
C PHE A 108 -4.45 16.50 4.44
N GLU A 109 -4.86 16.28 5.68
CA GLU A 109 -5.57 17.28 6.51
C GLU A 109 -4.69 18.49 6.82
N SER A 110 -3.40 18.29 6.96
CA SER A 110 -2.38 19.32 7.18
C SER A 110 -1.56 19.64 5.91
N TRP A 111 -2.15 19.50 4.73
CA TRP A 111 -1.48 19.66 3.46
C TRP A 111 -0.69 20.99 3.42
N PRO A 112 0.63 20.95 3.08
CA PRO A 112 1.45 22.14 3.06
C PRO A 112 0.97 23.12 1.98
N LEU A 113 0.85 24.41 2.34
CA LEU A 113 0.40 25.47 1.41
C LEU A 113 1.35 25.64 0.21
N GLU A 114 2.62 25.34 0.41
CA GLU A 114 3.69 25.46 -0.59
C GLU A 114 4.28 24.09 -0.95
N ALA A 115 3.41 23.08 -1.14
CA ALA A 115 3.86 21.75 -1.54
C ALA A 115 4.63 21.82 -2.86
N ASN A 116 5.83 21.25 -2.87
CA ASN A 116 6.65 21.18 -4.07
C ASN A 116 6.13 20.09 -5.01
N LEU A 117 5.76 20.46 -6.23
CA LEU A 117 5.34 19.53 -7.28
C LEU A 117 6.32 19.46 -8.46
N GLU A 118 7.47 20.12 -8.35
CA GLU A 118 8.49 20.17 -9.42
C GLU A 118 9.59 19.12 -9.21
N VAL A 119 9.87 18.74 -7.97
CA VAL A 119 10.86 17.70 -7.66
C VAL A 119 10.25 16.33 -7.94
N LEU A 120 10.95 15.58 -8.79
CA LEU A 120 10.50 14.28 -9.29
C LEU A 120 11.48 13.18 -8.87
N HIS A 121 10.93 11.99 -8.62
CA HIS A 121 11.68 10.76 -8.41
C HIS A 121 11.07 9.61 -9.22
N GLU A 122 11.91 8.64 -9.60
CA GLU A 122 11.47 7.50 -10.40
C GLU A 122 10.45 6.65 -9.63
N GLY A 123 9.28 6.45 -10.23
CA GLY A 123 8.16 5.69 -9.69
C GLY A 123 7.76 4.54 -10.59
N GLY A 124 8.63 3.56 -10.76
CA GLY A 124 8.38 2.38 -11.58
C GLY A 124 8.33 2.64 -13.09
N LEU A 125 7.29 3.30 -13.59
CA LEU A 125 7.09 3.54 -15.02
C LEU A 125 7.33 4.99 -15.46
N SER A 126 7.44 5.93 -14.52
CA SER A 126 7.59 7.37 -14.82
C SER A 126 8.25 8.12 -13.69
N MET A 127 8.71 9.33 -14.01
CA MET A 127 9.10 10.29 -12.99
C MET A 127 7.85 10.90 -12.37
N MET A 128 7.77 10.88 -11.04
CA MET A 128 6.59 11.29 -10.27
C MET A 128 6.96 12.27 -9.17
N ASN A 129 6.13 13.29 -8.96
CA ASN A 129 6.20 14.13 -7.77
C ASN A 129 5.53 13.46 -6.55
N GLY A 130 5.63 14.10 -5.38
CA GLY A 130 5.09 13.49 -4.15
C GLY A 130 3.59 13.24 -4.16
N LEU A 131 2.79 14.08 -4.82
CA LEU A 131 1.33 13.87 -4.95
C LEU A 131 1.01 12.68 -5.86
N GLU A 132 1.77 12.53 -6.95
CA GLU A 132 1.64 11.39 -7.87
C GLU A 132 2.06 10.08 -7.19
N TRP A 133 3.05 10.11 -6.29
CA TRP A 133 3.41 8.97 -5.44
C TRP A 133 2.25 8.55 -4.53
N PHE A 134 1.58 9.50 -3.86
CA PHE A 134 0.37 9.18 -3.09
C PHE A 134 -0.74 8.57 -3.95
N LYS A 135 -0.96 9.07 -5.16
CA LYS A 135 -1.88 8.46 -6.11
C LYS A 135 -1.42 7.06 -6.52
N GLY A 136 -0.13 6.86 -6.68
CA GLY A 136 0.49 5.56 -6.95
C GLY A 136 0.13 4.51 -5.91
N PHE A 137 0.02 4.85 -4.63
CA PHE A 137 -0.40 3.91 -3.58
C PHE A 137 -1.83 3.39 -3.83
N ALA A 138 -2.76 4.24 -4.27
CA ALA A 138 -4.10 3.80 -4.64
C ALA A 138 -4.08 2.85 -5.84
N GLY A 139 -3.26 3.15 -6.85
CA GLY A 139 -3.08 2.31 -8.03
C GLY A 139 -2.46 0.95 -7.69
N HIS A 140 -1.44 0.93 -6.85
CA HIS A 140 -0.77 -0.28 -6.38
C HIS A 140 -1.71 -1.17 -5.56
N GLU A 141 -2.46 -0.59 -4.62
CA GLU A 141 -3.46 -1.34 -3.85
C GLU A 141 -4.55 -1.92 -4.76
N ALA A 142 -5.03 -1.15 -5.75
CA ALA A 142 -6.01 -1.63 -6.73
C ALA A 142 -5.45 -2.75 -7.62
N PHE A 143 -4.16 -2.69 -7.98
CA PHE A 143 -3.48 -3.74 -8.74
C PHE A 143 -3.52 -5.09 -7.99
N HIS A 144 -3.34 -5.08 -6.68
CA HIS A 144 -3.40 -6.29 -5.86
C HIS A 144 -4.83 -6.86 -5.68
N HIS A 145 -5.90 -6.16 -6.05
CA HIS A 145 -7.26 -6.68 -5.90
C HIS A 145 -7.47 -8.00 -6.66
N GLN A 146 -6.92 -8.15 -7.86
CA GLN A 146 -7.04 -9.39 -8.63
C GLN A 146 -6.31 -10.55 -7.93
N GLN A 147 -5.12 -10.30 -7.39
CA GLN A 147 -4.39 -11.29 -6.60
C GLN A 147 -5.18 -11.69 -5.34
N ILE A 148 -5.72 -10.71 -4.61
CA ILE A 148 -6.52 -10.93 -3.40
C ILE A 148 -7.77 -11.76 -3.73
N GLU A 149 -8.52 -11.43 -4.78
CA GLU A 149 -9.71 -12.18 -5.21
C GLU A 149 -9.38 -13.64 -5.52
N ARG A 150 -8.28 -13.87 -6.24
CA ARG A 150 -7.78 -15.22 -6.53
C ARG A 150 -7.45 -15.97 -5.24
N LEU A 151 -6.68 -15.35 -4.32
CA LEU A 151 -6.26 -15.95 -3.06
C LEU A 151 -7.45 -16.25 -2.14
N VAL A 152 -8.42 -15.34 -2.02
CA VAL A 152 -9.65 -15.56 -1.24
C VAL A 152 -10.40 -16.80 -1.75
N THR A 153 -10.54 -16.94 -3.06
CA THR A 153 -11.22 -18.09 -3.68
C THR A 153 -10.48 -19.39 -3.39
N LEU A 154 -9.15 -19.39 -3.55
CA LEU A 154 -8.34 -20.58 -3.31
C LEU A 154 -8.28 -20.96 -1.82
N ALA A 155 -8.10 -19.98 -0.94
CA ALA A 155 -8.05 -20.22 0.50
C ALA A 155 -9.36 -20.78 1.05
N ARG A 156 -10.51 -20.26 0.59
CA ARG A 156 -11.84 -20.79 0.99
C ARG A 156 -12.08 -22.24 0.57
N ASN A 157 -11.41 -22.69 -0.49
CA ASN A 157 -11.55 -24.05 -1.01
C ASN A 157 -10.52 -25.04 -0.44
N ASN A 158 -9.42 -24.57 0.14
CA ASN A 158 -8.27 -25.42 0.49
C ASN A 158 -7.78 -25.26 1.95
N ALA A 159 -8.27 -24.25 2.68
CA ALA A 159 -7.94 -24.02 4.08
C ALA A 159 -9.05 -24.52 5.01
#